data_8269015a92af1b4ca456472c9f7d7ff5
#
_entry.id   8269015a92af1b4ca456472c9f7d7ff5
#
_cell.length_a   1.000
_cell.length_b   1.000
_cell.length_c   1.000
_cell.angle_alpha   90.00
_cell.angle_beta   90.00
_cell.angle_gamma   90.00
#
_symmetry.space_group_name_H-M   'P 1'
#
loop_
_entity.id
_entity.type
_entity.pdbx_description
1 polymer ?
#
loop_
_entity_poly.entity_id
_entity_poly.type
_entity_poly.pdbx_seq_one_letter_code
_entity_poly.pdbx_strand_id
1 'polypeptide(L)'
;MLNNRHSLITGAGAGIGAAIALQLAQAGCRLTLCGRSQDKLQAQAEELRAQVPDVAVLIAPMDVGDEQSVHAAVQQAQARFGPVNILVNNAGQAHSAPFAKTDAALWQQMLNVNLTGSYHCIQAVLPGMLEAAASGTPGRIVNIASTAGLKGYAYVSAYVAAKHGVVGLTKALALELARKGVTVNAICPGYTETDIVREAVQNIVSKTGKSEAEARQALSASNPQQRLVQPQEVAQSVLWLCAAGSDAINGQSIAIDGGELAG
;
A
#
# COMPACT_ATOMS: atom_id res chain seq x y z
N MET A 1 18.99 0.87 -10.42
CA MET A 1 18.86 -0.15 -9.38
C MET A 1 18.76 0.53 -8.02
N LEU A 2 18.05 -0.10 -7.06
CA LEU A 2 17.83 0.43 -5.70
C LEU A 2 18.75 -0.26 -4.67
N ASN A 3 19.94 -0.62 -5.11
CA ASN A 3 20.86 -1.43 -4.34
C ASN A 3 21.04 -0.93 -2.89
N ASN A 4 20.85 -1.84 -1.95
CA ASN A 4 21.00 -1.62 -0.51
C ASN A 4 20.06 -0.57 0.12
N ARG A 5 19.05 -0.05 -0.60
CA ARG A 5 18.05 0.82 0.01
C ARG A 5 17.16 0.00 0.94
N HIS A 6 16.89 0.55 2.11
CA HIS A 6 15.99 -0.10 3.07
C HIS A 6 14.53 0.26 2.74
N SER A 7 13.74 -0.74 2.39
CA SER A 7 12.31 -0.62 2.08
C SER A 7 11.46 -1.27 3.17
N LEU A 8 10.53 -0.51 3.75
CA LEU A 8 9.53 -1.00 4.70
C LEU A 8 8.18 -1.05 3.99
N ILE A 9 7.54 -2.22 3.99
CA ILE A 9 6.27 -2.46 3.29
C ILE A 9 5.23 -2.95 4.28
N THR A 10 4.13 -2.23 4.42
CA THR A 10 3.01 -2.65 5.27
C THR A 10 2.02 -3.51 4.49
N GLY A 11 1.42 -4.52 5.16
CA GLY A 11 0.56 -5.48 4.48
C GLY A 11 1.30 -6.37 3.48
N ALA A 12 2.58 -6.68 3.75
CA ALA A 12 3.48 -7.34 2.83
C ALA A 12 3.24 -8.84 2.64
N GLY A 13 2.37 -9.46 3.44
CA GLY A 13 2.20 -10.92 3.45
C GLY A 13 1.31 -11.49 2.35
N ALA A 14 0.69 -10.67 1.49
CA ALA A 14 -0.17 -11.13 0.40
C ALA A 14 -0.46 -10.02 -0.63
N GLY A 15 -1.04 -10.40 -1.76
CA GLY A 15 -1.61 -9.50 -2.76
C GLY A 15 -0.64 -8.43 -3.28
N ILE A 16 -1.07 -7.17 -3.27
CA ILE A 16 -0.27 -6.04 -3.76
C ILE A 16 1.04 -5.90 -2.97
N GLY A 17 0.98 -6.04 -1.62
CA GLY A 17 2.17 -5.89 -0.78
C GLY A 17 3.23 -6.96 -1.05
N ALA A 18 2.83 -8.20 -1.30
CA ALA A 18 3.71 -9.29 -1.69
C ALA A 18 4.37 -9.06 -3.06
N ALA A 19 3.59 -8.60 -4.04
CA ALA A 19 4.10 -8.25 -5.37
C ALA A 19 5.10 -7.08 -5.31
N ILE A 20 4.82 -6.05 -4.49
CA ILE A 20 5.74 -4.93 -4.26
C ILE A 20 7.04 -5.42 -3.62
N ALA A 21 6.94 -6.29 -2.61
CA ALA A 21 8.11 -6.86 -1.94
C ALA A 21 9.02 -7.59 -2.93
N LEU A 22 8.45 -8.39 -3.85
CA LEU A 22 9.20 -9.09 -4.87
C LEU A 22 9.91 -8.11 -5.84
N GLN A 23 9.20 -7.11 -6.34
CA GLN A 23 9.79 -6.13 -7.27
C GLN A 23 10.93 -5.34 -6.63
N LEU A 24 10.78 -4.93 -5.35
CA LEU A 24 11.82 -4.20 -4.63
C LEU A 24 13.00 -5.12 -4.25
N ALA A 25 12.76 -6.41 -3.96
CA ALA A 25 13.81 -7.41 -3.78
C ALA A 25 14.67 -7.58 -5.04
N GLN A 26 14.02 -7.76 -6.19
CA GLN A 26 14.69 -7.88 -7.49
C GLN A 26 15.47 -6.61 -7.89
N ALA A 27 15.03 -5.45 -7.39
CA ALA A 27 15.74 -4.18 -7.57
C ALA A 27 16.93 -3.99 -6.60
N GLY A 28 17.19 -4.96 -5.70
CA GLY A 28 18.33 -4.96 -4.77
C GLY A 28 18.07 -4.29 -3.42
N CYS A 29 16.81 -4.06 -3.04
CA CYS A 29 16.46 -3.51 -1.73
C CYS A 29 16.65 -4.53 -0.60
N ARG A 30 16.99 -4.02 0.59
CA ARG A 30 16.79 -4.74 1.86
C ARG A 30 15.34 -4.49 2.31
N LEU A 31 14.65 -5.54 2.73
CA LEU A 31 13.22 -5.49 2.98
C LEU A 31 12.86 -5.67 4.45
N THR A 32 11.99 -4.82 4.97
CA THR A 32 11.22 -5.07 6.19
C THR A 32 9.77 -5.32 5.80
N LEU A 33 9.32 -6.56 6.01
CA LEU A 33 7.95 -6.99 5.74
C LEU A 33 7.12 -6.82 7.00
N CYS A 34 6.09 -5.95 6.94
CA CYS A 34 5.20 -5.67 8.05
C CYS A 34 3.77 -6.13 7.78
N GLY A 35 3.09 -6.60 8.81
CA GLY A 35 1.70 -7.04 8.78
C GLY A 35 1.31 -7.77 10.06
N ARG A 36 0.02 -8.03 10.27
CA ARG A 36 -0.48 -8.65 11.50
C ARG A 36 -0.21 -10.15 11.62
N SER A 37 -0.22 -10.89 10.49
CA SER A 37 -0.02 -12.33 10.48
C SER A 37 1.45 -12.68 10.26
N GLN A 38 2.10 -13.13 11.31
CA GLN A 38 3.49 -13.59 11.26
C GLN A 38 3.67 -14.74 10.25
N ASP A 39 2.72 -15.67 10.20
CA ASP A 39 2.81 -16.84 9.31
C ASP A 39 2.77 -16.41 7.82
N LYS A 40 1.90 -15.46 7.45
CA LYS A 40 1.86 -14.93 6.08
C LYS A 40 3.15 -14.19 5.73
N LEU A 41 3.73 -13.44 6.68
CA LEU A 41 5.00 -12.75 6.47
C LEU A 41 6.15 -13.74 6.32
N GLN A 42 6.15 -14.83 7.11
CA GLN A 42 7.15 -15.89 7.03
C GLN A 42 7.11 -16.60 5.67
N ALA A 43 5.91 -17.02 5.24
CA ALA A 43 5.71 -17.63 3.92
C ALA A 43 6.20 -16.70 2.78
N GLN A 44 5.86 -15.41 2.86
CA GLN A 44 6.32 -14.43 1.88
C GLN A 44 7.84 -14.25 1.89
N ALA A 45 8.48 -14.26 3.05
CA ALA A 45 9.93 -14.14 3.15
C ALA A 45 10.65 -15.39 2.57
N GLU A 46 10.07 -16.57 2.74
CA GLU A 46 10.58 -17.82 2.15
C GLU A 46 10.44 -17.80 0.62
N GLU A 47 9.29 -17.35 0.11
CA GLU A 47 9.07 -17.17 -1.33
C GLU A 47 10.06 -16.17 -1.93
N LEU A 48 10.29 -15.04 -1.27
CA LEU A 48 11.28 -14.05 -1.72
C LEU A 48 12.69 -14.63 -1.79
N ARG A 49 13.13 -15.39 -0.77
CA ARG A 49 14.45 -16.02 -0.77
C ARG A 49 14.59 -17.09 -1.85
N ALA A 50 13.51 -17.78 -2.20
CA ALA A 50 13.51 -18.76 -3.29
C ALA A 50 13.68 -18.08 -4.67
N GLN A 51 13.10 -16.88 -4.86
CA GLN A 51 13.16 -16.14 -6.13
C GLN A 51 14.37 -15.19 -6.22
N VAL A 52 14.84 -14.66 -5.10
CA VAL A 52 15.96 -13.73 -4.97
C VAL A 52 16.87 -14.23 -3.82
N PRO A 53 17.80 -15.16 -4.09
CA PRO A 53 18.54 -15.89 -3.06
C PRO A 53 19.26 -15.03 -2.02
N ASP A 54 19.86 -13.89 -2.44
CA ASP A 54 20.63 -13.00 -1.57
C ASP A 54 19.80 -11.87 -0.92
N VAL A 55 18.48 -11.93 -1.01
CA VAL A 55 17.63 -10.87 -0.47
C VAL A 55 17.73 -10.81 1.05
N ALA A 56 18.02 -9.63 1.57
CA ALA A 56 17.99 -9.37 3.01
C ALA A 56 16.57 -9.02 3.44
N VAL A 57 15.92 -9.92 4.19
CA VAL A 57 14.55 -9.77 4.66
C VAL A 57 14.48 -9.82 6.17
N LEU A 58 13.83 -8.84 6.77
CA LEU A 58 13.36 -8.82 8.16
C LEU A 58 11.83 -8.94 8.17
N ILE A 59 11.30 -9.75 9.06
CA ILE A 59 9.87 -9.81 9.38
C ILE A 59 9.64 -9.01 10.65
N ALA A 60 8.72 -8.06 10.61
CA ALA A 60 8.33 -7.25 11.75
C ALA A 60 6.79 -7.24 11.87
N PRO A 61 6.20 -8.14 12.68
CA PRO A 61 4.76 -8.14 12.94
C PRO A 61 4.31 -6.78 13.45
N MET A 62 3.25 -6.22 12.84
CA MET A 62 2.83 -4.84 13.10
C MET A 62 1.34 -4.65 12.80
N ASP A 63 0.62 -4.04 13.71
CA ASP A 63 -0.70 -3.45 13.44
C ASP A 63 -0.53 -1.94 13.18
N VAL A 64 -0.83 -1.50 11.96
CA VAL A 64 -0.72 -0.09 11.58
C VAL A 64 -1.69 0.82 12.35
N GLY A 65 -2.81 0.27 12.86
CA GLY A 65 -3.77 0.98 13.69
C GLY A 65 -3.29 1.24 15.11
N ASP A 66 -2.20 0.62 15.53
CA ASP A 66 -1.59 0.79 16.86
C ASP A 66 -0.23 1.49 16.72
N GLU A 67 -0.16 2.71 17.21
CA GLU A 67 1.05 3.54 17.14
C GLU A 67 2.25 2.89 17.84
N GLN A 68 2.04 2.24 18.98
CA GLN A 68 3.12 1.58 19.73
C GLN A 68 3.66 0.37 18.95
N SER A 69 2.77 -0.40 18.33
CA SER A 69 3.14 -1.51 17.44
C SER A 69 3.97 -1.02 16.25
N VAL A 70 3.59 0.11 15.64
CA VAL A 70 4.33 0.73 14.55
C VAL A 70 5.72 1.17 14.99
N HIS A 71 5.82 1.89 16.12
CA HIS A 71 7.11 2.35 16.65
C HIS A 71 8.06 1.20 16.94
N ALA A 72 7.58 0.12 17.59
CA ALA A 72 8.40 -1.05 17.89
C ALA A 72 8.94 -1.72 16.62
N ALA A 73 8.08 -1.92 15.61
CA ALA A 73 8.47 -2.53 14.33
C ALA A 73 9.49 -1.66 13.56
N VAL A 74 9.28 -0.35 13.54
CA VAL A 74 10.21 0.58 12.86
C VAL A 74 11.57 0.63 13.58
N GLN A 75 11.60 0.65 14.92
CA GLN A 75 12.86 0.57 15.68
C GLN A 75 13.63 -0.71 15.38
N GLN A 76 12.95 -1.87 15.35
CA GLN A 76 13.55 -3.15 14.98
C GLN A 76 14.12 -3.11 13.55
N ALA A 77 13.38 -2.53 12.62
CA ALA A 77 13.77 -2.39 11.22
C ALA A 77 15.02 -1.51 11.08
N GLN A 78 15.04 -0.35 11.74
CA GLN A 78 16.16 0.59 11.73
C GLN A 78 17.41 0.01 12.41
N ALA A 79 17.26 -0.72 13.51
CA ALA A 79 18.37 -1.41 14.18
C ALA A 79 19.03 -2.46 13.25
N ARG A 80 18.23 -3.11 12.39
CA ARG A 80 18.73 -4.16 11.48
C ARG A 80 19.34 -3.62 10.20
N PHE A 81 18.74 -2.59 9.58
CA PHE A 81 19.07 -2.16 8.23
C PHE A 81 19.41 -0.66 8.10
N GLY A 82 19.40 0.09 9.21
CA GLY A 82 19.53 1.53 9.20
C GLY A 82 18.22 2.23 8.78
N PRO A 83 18.26 3.54 8.49
CA PRO A 83 17.09 4.33 8.18
C PRO A 83 16.25 3.75 7.04
N VAL A 84 14.92 3.85 7.15
CA VAL A 84 14.00 3.48 6.07
C VAL A 84 14.10 4.53 4.97
N ASN A 85 14.51 4.13 3.78
CA ASN A 85 14.63 5.02 2.61
C ASN A 85 13.37 4.99 1.73
N ILE A 86 12.66 3.86 1.74
CA ILE A 86 11.44 3.63 0.97
C ILE A 86 10.36 3.12 1.93
N LEU A 87 9.30 3.89 2.10
CA LEU A 87 8.10 3.46 2.84
C LEU A 87 6.98 3.18 1.85
N VAL A 88 6.42 1.98 1.89
CA VAL A 88 5.20 1.63 1.15
C VAL A 88 4.06 1.37 2.13
N ASN A 89 3.15 2.32 2.26
CA ASN A 89 1.92 2.18 3.02
C ASN A 89 0.89 1.44 2.18
N ASN A 90 0.88 0.10 2.30
CA ASN A 90 -0.03 -0.76 1.56
C ASN A 90 -1.06 -1.46 2.45
N ALA A 91 -0.83 -1.58 3.75
CA ALA A 91 -1.82 -2.16 4.66
C ALA A 91 -3.17 -1.47 4.53
N GLY A 92 -4.23 -2.24 4.39
CA GLY A 92 -5.58 -1.73 4.24
C GLY A 92 -6.62 -2.84 4.34
N GLN A 93 -7.86 -2.43 4.51
CA GLN A 93 -9.03 -3.29 4.48
C GLN A 93 -10.22 -2.53 3.90
N ALA A 94 -11.17 -3.24 3.30
CA ALA A 94 -12.40 -2.67 2.80
C ALA A 94 -13.59 -3.42 3.40
N HIS A 95 -14.62 -2.68 3.79
CA HIS A 95 -15.87 -3.27 4.24
C HIS A 95 -17.04 -2.57 3.54
N SER A 96 -17.96 -3.37 2.99
CA SER A 96 -19.13 -2.88 2.27
C SER A 96 -20.39 -2.98 3.14
N ALA A 97 -21.03 -1.84 3.38
CA ALA A 97 -22.32 -1.74 4.06
C ALA A 97 -23.13 -0.55 3.52
N PRO A 98 -24.48 -0.62 3.51
CA PRO A 98 -25.30 0.57 3.34
C PRO A 98 -24.94 1.62 4.38
N PHE A 99 -24.99 2.92 4.03
CA PHE A 99 -24.59 3.99 4.97
C PHE A 99 -25.37 3.94 6.29
N ALA A 100 -26.66 3.66 6.24
CA ALA A 100 -27.49 3.50 7.44
C ALA A 100 -27.08 2.32 8.37
N LYS A 101 -26.22 1.41 7.89
CA LYS A 101 -25.63 0.30 8.67
C LYS A 101 -24.13 0.48 8.93
N THR A 102 -23.56 1.60 8.52
CA THR A 102 -22.17 1.98 8.82
C THR A 102 -22.18 2.67 10.18
N ASP A 103 -22.01 1.89 11.23
CA ASP A 103 -21.93 2.42 12.59
C ASP A 103 -20.58 3.12 12.87
N ALA A 104 -20.49 3.77 14.03
CA ALA A 104 -19.29 4.49 14.42
C ALA A 104 -18.05 3.58 14.56
N ALA A 105 -18.24 2.33 14.96
CA ALA A 105 -17.15 1.37 15.11
C ALA A 105 -16.55 1.00 13.74
N LEU A 106 -17.39 0.64 12.78
CA LEU A 106 -16.97 0.36 11.41
C LEU A 106 -16.34 1.58 10.74
N TRP A 107 -16.93 2.77 10.92
CA TRP A 107 -16.37 4.02 10.44
C TRP A 107 -14.96 4.24 10.98
N GLN A 108 -14.79 4.18 12.31
CA GLN A 108 -13.49 4.38 12.94
C GLN A 108 -12.48 3.31 12.54
N GLN A 109 -12.89 2.06 12.42
CA GLN A 109 -12.02 0.97 11.96
C GLN A 109 -11.46 1.25 10.56
N MET A 110 -12.31 1.70 9.62
CA MET A 110 -11.87 2.03 8.26
C MET A 110 -10.89 3.20 8.24
N LEU A 111 -11.15 4.25 9.01
CA LEU A 111 -10.21 5.37 9.14
C LEU A 111 -8.90 4.94 9.79
N ASN A 112 -8.99 4.18 10.89
CA ASN A 112 -7.83 3.79 11.67
C ASN A 112 -6.83 2.98 10.84
N VAL A 113 -7.29 1.95 10.13
CA VAL A 113 -6.39 1.11 9.34
C VAL A 113 -5.93 1.80 8.05
N ASN A 114 -6.86 2.42 7.29
CA ASN A 114 -6.54 2.88 5.93
C ASN A 114 -5.91 4.28 5.89
N LEU A 115 -6.13 5.13 6.89
CA LEU A 115 -5.63 6.51 6.93
C LEU A 115 -4.66 6.73 8.09
N THR A 116 -5.14 6.54 9.33
CA THR A 116 -4.32 6.77 10.54
C THR A 116 -3.09 5.86 10.56
N GLY A 117 -3.22 4.61 10.11
CA GLY A 117 -2.10 3.69 9.99
C GLY A 117 -0.99 4.19 9.05
N SER A 118 -1.37 4.81 7.92
CA SER A 118 -0.38 5.44 7.03
C SER A 118 0.31 6.63 7.72
N TYR A 119 -0.43 7.43 8.48
CA TYR A 119 0.12 8.51 9.28
C TYR A 119 1.13 8.00 10.32
N HIS A 120 0.77 6.98 11.11
CA HIS A 120 1.67 6.38 12.11
C HIS A 120 2.99 5.91 11.48
N CYS A 121 2.90 5.17 10.36
CA CYS A 121 4.09 4.67 9.67
C CYS A 121 4.98 5.81 9.16
N ILE A 122 4.38 6.86 8.57
CA ILE A 122 5.13 8.02 8.10
C ILE A 122 5.82 8.72 9.27
N GLN A 123 5.11 9.01 10.36
CA GLN A 123 5.65 9.64 11.56
C GLN A 123 6.86 8.87 12.12
N ALA A 124 6.75 7.54 12.21
CA ALA A 124 7.79 6.70 12.77
C ALA A 124 9.07 6.64 11.92
N VAL A 125 8.95 6.66 10.57
CA VAL A 125 10.12 6.55 9.69
C VAL A 125 10.72 7.90 9.32
N LEU A 126 9.94 8.99 9.37
CA LEU A 126 10.31 10.29 8.80
C LEU A 126 11.62 10.89 9.37
N PRO A 127 11.88 10.87 10.69
CA PRO A 127 13.11 11.43 11.22
C PRO A 127 14.36 10.82 10.58
N GLY A 128 14.49 9.50 10.60
CA GLY A 128 15.64 8.81 10.00
C GLY A 128 15.68 8.92 8.47
N MET A 129 14.52 8.99 7.80
CA MET A 129 14.45 9.22 6.36
C MET A 129 14.98 10.59 5.97
N LEU A 130 14.70 11.63 6.77
CA LEU A 130 15.19 12.99 6.55
C LEU A 130 16.71 13.08 6.77
N GLU A 131 17.25 12.43 7.79
CA GLU A 131 18.70 12.34 8.03
C GLU A 131 19.42 11.64 6.87
N ALA A 132 18.88 10.55 6.38
CA ALA A 132 19.41 9.83 5.22
C ALA A 132 19.34 10.68 3.95
N ALA A 133 18.25 11.42 3.74
CA ALA A 133 18.08 12.30 2.60
C ALA A 133 19.09 13.48 2.63
N ALA A 134 19.32 14.08 3.80
CA ALA A 134 20.34 15.11 3.99
C ALA A 134 21.76 14.59 3.73
N SER A 135 21.98 13.28 3.90
CA SER A 135 23.24 12.58 3.61
C SER A 135 23.32 12.05 2.17
N GLY A 136 22.43 12.46 1.27
CA GLY A 136 22.45 12.10 -0.15
C GLY A 136 21.68 10.84 -0.53
N THR A 137 20.89 10.24 0.38
CA THR A 137 20.02 9.10 0.07
C THR A 137 18.55 9.55 0.04
N PRO A 138 17.97 9.87 -1.13
CA PRO A 138 16.62 10.42 -1.22
C PRO A 138 15.55 9.51 -0.62
N GLY A 139 14.58 10.08 0.09
CA GLY A 139 13.45 9.35 0.64
C GLY A 139 12.32 9.15 -0.39
N ARG A 140 11.59 8.05 -0.26
CA ARG A 140 10.40 7.72 -1.06
C ARG A 140 9.27 7.24 -0.16
N ILE A 141 8.15 7.92 -0.20
CA ILE A 141 6.91 7.49 0.46
C ILE A 141 5.88 7.21 -0.64
N VAL A 142 5.43 5.95 -0.72
CA VAL A 142 4.40 5.54 -1.66
C VAL A 142 3.20 5.02 -0.89
N ASN A 143 2.08 5.70 -0.99
CA ASN A 143 0.84 5.33 -0.35
C ASN A 143 -0.04 4.54 -1.34
N ILE A 144 -0.42 3.32 -1.02
CA ILE A 144 -1.40 2.57 -1.81
C ILE A 144 -2.81 3.05 -1.40
N ALA A 145 -3.31 4.01 -2.17
CA ALA A 145 -4.66 4.52 -2.01
C ALA A 145 -5.69 3.58 -2.69
N SER A 146 -6.45 4.07 -3.62
CA SER A 146 -7.44 3.36 -4.44
C SER A 146 -8.06 4.33 -5.44
N THR A 147 -8.71 3.86 -6.52
CA THR A 147 -9.68 4.66 -7.28
C THR A 147 -10.75 5.26 -6.36
N ALA A 148 -11.07 4.60 -5.24
CA ALA A 148 -11.94 5.11 -4.18
C ALA A 148 -11.38 6.32 -3.41
N GLY A 149 -10.14 6.72 -3.65
CA GLY A 149 -9.56 7.98 -3.19
C GLY A 149 -9.72 9.11 -4.20
N LEU A 150 -10.25 8.83 -5.41
CA LEU A 150 -10.40 9.77 -6.51
C LEU A 150 -11.85 9.94 -6.94
N LYS A 151 -12.71 8.94 -6.71
CA LYS A 151 -14.16 9.03 -6.94
C LYS A 151 -14.94 8.29 -5.84
N GLY A 152 -16.26 8.49 -5.82
CA GLY A 152 -17.17 7.79 -4.89
C GLY A 152 -17.53 6.40 -5.39
N TYR A 153 -17.77 5.49 -4.45
CA TYR A 153 -18.35 4.16 -4.67
C TYR A 153 -19.48 3.92 -3.67
N ALA A 154 -20.59 3.37 -4.15
CA ALA A 154 -21.71 3.01 -3.29
C ALA A 154 -21.31 1.93 -2.28
N TYR A 155 -21.89 1.99 -1.09
CA TYR A 155 -21.77 0.99 -0.01
C TYR A 155 -20.38 0.88 0.65
N VAL A 156 -19.42 1.78 0.36
CA VAL A 156 -18.09 1.79 0.97
C VAL A 156 -17.68 3.20 1.45
N SER A 157 -18.64 3.97 1.97
CA SER A 157 -18.45 5.39 2.32
C SER A 157 -17.26 5.65 3.26
N ALA A 158 -17.10 4.83 4.31
CA ALA A 158 -15.98 4.97 5.26
C ALA A 158 -14.62 4.69 4.60
N TYR A 159 -14.56 3.69 3.72
CA TYR A 159 -13.36 3.38 2.94
C TYR A 159 -13.03 4.51 1.94
N VAL A 160 -14.03 5.03 1.22
CA VAL A 160 -13.88 6.18 0.31
C VAL A 160 -13.33 7.39 1.07
N ALA A 161 -13.91 7.73 2.23
CA ALA A 161 -13.44 8.83 3.05
C ALA A 161 -11.97 8.65 3.48
N ALA A 162 -11.60 7.44 3.93
CA ALA A 162 -10.22 7.13 4.32
C ALA A 162 -9.25 7.26 3.14
N LYS A 163 -9.61 6.74 1.96
CA LYS A 163 -8.72 6.77 0.79
C LYS A 163 -8.61 8.18 0.17
N HIS A 164 -9.66 9.02 0.22
CA HIS A 164 -9.54 10.45 -0.07
C HIS A 164 -8.61 11.15 0.92
N GLY A 165 -8.69 10.80 2.21
CA GLY A 165 -7.77 11.29 3.25
C GLY A 165 -6.31 10.95 2.94
N VAL A 166 -6.01 9.74 2.48
CA VAL A 166 -4.64 9.33 2.05
C VAL A 166 -4.15 10.17 0.88
N VAL A 167 -5.02 10.45 -0.11
CA VAL A 167 -4.67 11.33 -1.25
C VAL A 167 -4.39 12.76 -0.76
N GLY A 168 -5.21 13.28 0.15
CA GLY A 168 -4.99 14.59 0.78
C GLY A 168 -3.67 14.64 1.55
N LEU A 169 -3.39 13.65 2.39
CA LEU A 169 -2.15 13.51 3.15
C LEU A 169 -0.93 13.45 2.22
N THR A 170 -1.01 12.69 1.13
CA THR A 170 0.03 12.59 0.10
C THR A 170 0.40 13.96 -0.46
N LYS A 171 -0.61 14.74 -0.88
CA LYS A 171 -0.40 16.09 -1.45
C LYS A 171 0.21 17.07 -0.45
N ALA A 172 -0.27 17.06 0.79
CA ALA A 172 0.23 17.94 1.84
C ALA A 172 1.71 17.65 2.15
N LEU A 173 2.05 16.38 2.38
CA LEU A 173 3.42 15.98 2.70
C LEU A 173 4.38 16.16 1.52
N ALA A 174 3.91 15.99 0.29
CA ALA A 174 4.73 16.24 -0.90
C ALA A 174 5.23 17.69 -0.95
N LEU A 175 4.39 18.66 -0.58
CA LEU A 175 4.78 20.07 -0.51
C LEU A 175 5.74 20.34 0.64
N GLU A 176 5.46 19.77 1.81
CA GLU A 176 6.27 19.98 3.02
C GLU A 176 7.69 19.39 2.91
N LEU A 177 7.81 18.22 2.24
CA LEU A 177 9.03 17.44 2.19
C LEU A 177 9.86 17.65 0.91
N ALA A 178 9.35 18.38 -0.09
CA ALA A 178 9.99 18.56 -1.39
C ALA A 178 11.44 19.05 -1.29
N ARG A 179 11.69 20.07 -0.45
CA ARG A 179 13.04 20.63 -0.26
C ARG A 179 13.93 19.79 0.66
N LYS A 180 13.39 18.73 1.25
CA LYS A 180 14.09 17.85 2.19
C LYS A 180 14.54 16.53 1.53
N GLY A 181 14.44 16.44 0.19
CA GLY A 181 14.88 15.25 -0.57
C GLY A 181 13.97 14.04 -0.43
N VAL A 182 12.68 14.22 -0.07
CA VAL A 182 11.69 13.15 0.06
C VAL A 182 10.53 13.42 -0.88
N THR A 183 10.18 12.44 -1.71
CA THR A 183 8.96 12.46 -2.52
C THR A 183 7.85 11.66 -1.87
N VAL A 184 6.61 12.12 -2.01
CA VAL A 184 5.42 11.45 -1.50
C VAL A 184 4.39 11.34 -2.61
N ASN A 185 4.03 10.12 -3.01
CA ASN A 185 3.06 9.85 -4.06
C ASN A 185 2.04 8.80 -3.63
N ALA A 186 0.88 8.80 -4.26
CA ALA A 186 -0.14 7.77 -4.11
C ALA A 186 -0.29 6.97 -5.41
N ILE A 187 -0.38 5.65 -5.28
CA ILE A 187 -0.89 4.77 -6.32
C ILE A 187 -2.35 4.47 -5.99
N CYS A 188 -3.21 4.59 -6.98
CA CYS A 188 -4.65 4.45 -6.86
C CYS A 188 -5.15 3.28 -7.72
N PRO A 189 -5.02 2.03 -7.24
CA PRO A 189 -5.47 0.87 -8.00
C PRO A 189 -7.00 0.83 -8.11
N GLY A 190 -7.51 0.31 -9.24
CA GLY A 190 -8.86 -0.20 -9.37
C GLY A 190 -9.02 -1.56 -8.69
N TYR A 191 -10.09 -2.29 -9.02
CA TYR A 191 -10.28 -3.65 -8.50
C TYR A 191 -9.12 -4.54 -8.93
N THR A 192 -8.33 -4.98 -7.93
CA THR A 192 -7.09 -5.74 -8.13
C THR A 192 -7.26 -7.16 -7.62
N GLU A 193 -6.75 -8.16 -8.34
CA GLU A 193 -6.84 -9.60 -7.99
C GLU A 193 -6.09 -9.89 -6.68
N THR A 194 -6.82 -9.78 -5.56
CA THR A 194 -6.31 -9.94 -4.19
C THR A 194 -7.33 -10.67 -3.32
N ASP A 195 -6.94 -11.02 -2.09
CA ASP A 195 -7.86 -11.62 -1.10
C ASP A 195 -9.08 -10.71 -0.85
N ILE A 196 -8.90 -9.39 -0.82
CA ILE A 196 -10.01 -8.42 -0.64
C ILE A 196 -11.04 -8.56 -1.76
N VAL A 197 -10.60 -8.72 -3.01
CA VAL A 197 -11.51 -8.90 -4.14
C VAL A 197 -12.12 -10.30 -4.12
N ARG A 198 -11.39 -11.33 -3.73
CA ARG A 198 -11.95 -12.68 -3.54
C ARG A 198 -13.08 -12.69 -2.49
N GLU A 199 -12.87 -12.02 -1.36
CA GLU A 199 -13.91 -11.85 -0.33
C GLU A 199 -15.11 -11.04 -0.85
N ALA A 200 -14.89 -9.99 -1.63
CA ALA A 200 -15.95 -9.22 -2.27
C ALA A 200 -16.77 -10.07 -3.25
N VAL A 201 -16.11 -10.89 -4.07
CA VAL A 201 -16.76 -11.85 -4.98
C VAL A 201 -17.63 -12.84 -4.21
N GLN A 202 -17.09 -13.47 -3.16
CA GLN A 202 -17.87 -14.40 -2.31
C GLN A 202 -19.06 -13.73 -1.65
N ASN A 203 -18.93 -12.48 -1.22
CA ASN A 203 -20.02 -11.70 -0.66
C ASN A 203 -21.12 -11.40 -1.70
N ILE A 204 -20.77 -11.12 -2.96
CA ILE A 204 -21.72 -10.95 -4.05
C ILE A 204 -22.44 -12.28 -4.32
N VAL A 205 -21.70 -13.37 -4.48
CA VAL A 205 -22.26 -14.71 -4.71
C VAL A 205 -23.28 -15.08 -3.62
N SER A 206 -22.88 -14.93 -2.34
CA SER A 206 -23.75 -15.29 -1.19
C SER A 206 -25.02 -14.45 -1.09
N LYS A 207 -24.96 -13.16 -1.48
CA LYS A 207 -26.11 -12.25 -1.37
C LYS A 207 -27.03 -12.24 -2.59
N THR A 208 -26.52 -12.59 -3.76
CA THR A 208 -27.26 -12.44 -5.02
C THR A 208 -27.55 -13.75 -5.74
N GLY A 209 -26.92 -14.86 -5.34
CA GLY A 209 -27.01 -16.14 -6.03
C GLY A 209 -26.31 -16.20 -7.40
N LYS A 210 -25.56 -15.15 -7.78
CA LYS A 210 -24.75 -15.13 -9.00
C LYS A 210 -23.61 -16.13 -8.92
N SER A 211 -23.14 -16.59 -10.07
CA SER A 211 -21.91 -17.36 -10.17
C SER A 211 -20.69 -16.51 -9.82
N GLU A 212 -19.58 -17.14 -9.47
CA GLU A 212 -18.31 -16.44 -9.23
C GLU A 212 -17.83 -15.65 -10.46
N ALA A 213 -18.02 -16.21 -11.66
CA ALA A 213 -17.68 -15.55 -12.92
C ALA A 213 -18.49 -14.25 -13.13
N GLU A 214 -19.80 -14.28 -12.90
CA GLU A 214 -20.68 -13.10 -12.98
C GLU A 214 -20.34 -12.07 -11.91
N ALA A 215 -19.97 -12.49 -10.71
CA ALA A 215 -19.53 -11.57 -9.64
C ALA A 215 -18.20 -10.90 -9.99
N ARG A 216 -17.22 -11.62 -10.55
CA ARG A 216 -15.96 -11.07 -11.04
C ARG A 216 -16.18 -10.11 -12.21
N GLN A 217 -17.02 -10.46 -13.16
CA GLN A 217 -17.41 -9.60 -14.27
C GLN A 217 -18.06 -8.30 -13.78
N ALA A 218 -18.92 -8.37 -12.77
CA ALA A 218 -19.53 -7.19 -12.17
C ALA A 218 -18.49 -6.22 -11.53
N LEU A 219 -17.44 -6.76 -10.91
CA LEU A 219 -16.35 -5.95 -10.34
C LEU A 219 -15.42 -5.35 -11.40
N SER A 220 -15.24 -6.04 -12.53
CA SER A 220 -14.41 -5.55 -13.64
C SER A 220 -15.16 -4.68 -14.65
N ALA A 221 -16.48 -4.58 -14.53
CA ALA A 221 -17.34 -3.90 -15.51
C ALA A 221 -17.02 -2.40 -15.68
N SER A 222 -16.54 -1.74 -14.62
CA SER A 222 -16.13 -0.34 -14.68
C SER A 222 -14.76 -0.14 -15.34
N ASN A 223 -13.94 -1.19 -15.45
CA ASN A 223 -12.67 -1.14 -16.12
C ASN A 223 -12.86 -1.34 -17.64
N PRO A 224 -12.51 -0.35 -18.50
CA PRO A 224 -12.62 -0.49 -19.95
C PRO A 224 -11.88 -1.70 -20.53
N GLN A 225 -10.84 -2.20 -19.87
CA GLN A 225 -10.13 -3.42 -20.29
C GLN A 225 -10.87 -4.70 -19.89
N GLN A 226 -12.03 -4.62 -19.21
CA GLN A 226 -12.90 -5.75 -18.82
C GLN A 226 -12.17 -6.83 -18.00
N ARG A 227 -11.18 -6.44 -17.20
CA ARG A 227 -10.41 -7.34 -16.33
C ARG A 227 -10.10 -6.69 -14.99
N LEU A 228 -9.75 -7.51 -14.02
CA LEU A 228 -9.15 -7.03 -12.78
C LEU A 228 -7.69 -6.61 -13.02
N VAL A 229 -7.24 -5.57 -12.33
CA VAL A 229 -5.83 -5.18 -12.27
C VAL A 229 -5.04 -6.30 -11.60
N GLN A 230 -3.81 -6.53 -12.06
CA GLN A 230 -2.93 -7.52 -11.43
C GLN A 230 -2.04 -6.85 -10.37
N PRO A 231 -1.75 -7.51 -9.23
CA PRO A 231 -0.85 -6.97 -8.21
C PRO A 231 0.51 -6.53 -8.76
N GLN A 232 1.02 -7.21 -9.78
CA GLN A 232 2.28 -6.91 -10.44
C GLN A 232 2.25 -5.57 -11.18
N GLU A 233 1.10 -5.16 -11.75
CA GLU A 233 0.95 -3.86 -12.43
C GLU A 233 1.05 -2.71 -11.43
N VAL A 234 0.48 -2.90 -10.22
CA VAL A 234 0.62 -1.95 -9.12
C VAL A 234 2.05 -1.91 -8.60
N ALA A 235 2.68 -3.06 -8.42
CA ALA A 235 4.06 -3.17 -7.93
C ALA A 235 5.07 -2.52 -8.88
N GLN A 236 4.87 -2.67 -10.20
CA GLN A 236 5.71 -2.01 -11.21
C GLN A 236 5.64 -0.48 -11.09
N SER A 237 4.47 0.07 -10.81
CA SER A 237 4.29 1.51 -10.64
C SER A 237 4.98 2.02 -9.37
N VAL A 238 4.97 1.22 -8.29
CA VAL A 238 5.72 1.53 -7.06
C VAL A 238 7.23 1.53 -7.34
N LEU A 239 7.73 0.51 -8.03
CA LEU A 239 9.15 0.43 -8.42
C LEU A 239 9.58 1.66 -9.22
N TRP A 240 8.78 2.07 -10.20
CA TRP A 240 9.04 3.27 -11.01
C TRP A 240 9.13 4.54 -10.16
N LEU A 241 8.21 4.76 -9.21
CA LEU A 241 8.25 5.91 -8.31
C LEU A 241 9.47 5.91 -7.36
N CYS A 242 10.03 4.73 -7.08
CA CYS A 242 11.22 4.60 -6.24
C CYS A 242 12.52 4.72 -7.01
N ALA A 243 12.50 4.55 -8.34
CA ALA A 243 13.68 4.54 -9.19
C ALA A 243 14.36 5.91 -9.30
N ALA A 244 15.63 5.91 -9.68
CA ALA A 244 16.33 7.12 -10.07
C ALA A 244 15.66 7.75 -11.31
N GLY A 245 15.56 9.07 -11.35
CA GLY A 245 14.89 9.79 -12.43
C GLY A 245 13.40 10.06 -12.18
N SER A 246 12.82 9.55 -11.08
CA SER A 246 11.44 9.86 -10.64
C SER A 246 11.38 11.02 -9.62
N ASP A 247 12.47 11.76 -9.41
CA ASP A 247 12.56 12.79 -8.37
C ASP A 247 11.58 13.95 -8.57
N ALA A 248 11.21 14.26 -9.82
CA ALA A 248 10.24 15.29 -10.14
C ALA A 248 8.78 14.84 -9.99
N ILE A 249 8.53 13.53 -9.75
CA ILE A 249 7.20 12.99 -9.53
C ILE A 249 6.91 13.09 -8.03
N ASN A 250 6.15 14.10 -7.64
CA ASN A 250 5.85 14.39 -6.24
C ASN A 250 4.40 14.89 -6.09
N GLY A 251 3.69 14.43 -5.07
CA GLY A 251 2.31 14.79 -4.80
C GLY A 251 1.28 14.20 -5.76
N GLN A 252 1.67 13.22 -6.59
CA GLN A 252 0.80 12.65 -7.61
C GLN A 252 -0.09 11.54 -7.04
N SER A 253 -1.27 11.40 -7.65
CA SER A 253 -2.20 10.29 -7.41
C SER A 253 -2.39 9.56 -8.73
N ILE A 254 -1.69 8.44 -8.89
CA ILE A 254 -1.56 7.72 -10.16
C ILE A 254 -2.54 6.55 -10.18
N ALA A 255 -3.53 6.61 -11.06
CA ALA A 255 -4.50 5.55 -11.24
C ALA A 255 -3.88 4.37 -12.01
N ILE A 256 -4.09 3.15 -11.50
CA ILE A 256 -3.77 1.88 -12.16
C ILE A 256 -5.08 1.09 -12.24
N ASP A 257 -5.91 1.43 -13.21
CA ASP A 257 -7.34 1.07 -13.22
C ASP A 257 -7.87 0.65 -14.61
N GLY A 258 -7.00 0.55 -15.61
CA GLY A 258 -7.37 0.18 -16.97
C GLY A 258 -8.21 1.24 -17.70
N GLY A 259 -8.22 2.47 -17.19
CA GLY A 259 -8.96 3.59 -17.77
C GLY A 259 -10.32 3.86 -17.10
N GLU A 260 -10.63 3.25 -15.97
CA GLU A 260 -11.89 3.43 -15.23
C GLU A 260 -12.16 4.92 -14.88
N LEU A 261 -11.11 5.70 -14.66
CA LEU A 261 -11.20 7.13 -14.29
C LEU A 261 -10.91 8.08 -15.46
N ALA A 262 -10.77 7.57 -16.68
CA ALA A 262 -10.41 8.41 -17.84
C ALA A 262 -11.61 9.15 -18.47
N GLY A 263 -12.82 8.85 -18.02
CA GLY A 263 -14.07 9.45 -18.53
C GLY A 263 -14.89 10.15 -17.48
#